data_81c55908271098bf8777d9eab8ad6ffa
#
_entry.id   81c55908271098bf8777d9eab8ad6ffa
#
_cell.length_a   1.000
_cell.length_b   1.000
_cell.length_c   1.000
_cell.angle_alpha   90.00
_cell.angle_beta   90.00
_cell.angle_gamma   90.00
#
_symmetry.space_group_name_H-M   'P 1'
#
loop_
_entity.id
_entity.type
_entity.pdbx_description
1 polymer ?
#
loop_
_entity_poly.entity_id
_entity_poly.type
_entity_poly.pdbx_seq_one_letter_code
_entity_poly.pdbx_strand_id
1 'polypeptide(L)'
;MASYKKYIAEIIGTFAMVFCGTGAIIVNQQTNGVITHAGVACTWGLIVAAMIYALGNISGAHFNPAVTIGFWLAKAFPAKEILPYVLSQAIGAFVASIVLRILFPLNETLGASLPCGIVMQSFVLEIILTFFLMLVIMQVAQGSKEQGMFAGLAIGSVVLLEAMFAGPVCGASMNPMRSLAPAVISGHVEHLWVYLSAPFIGSALGVVLWKVMK
;
A
#
# COMPACT_ATOMS: atom_id res chain seq x y z
N MET A 1 -19.19 -5.73 16.97
CA MET A 1 -18.66 -6.85 16.15
C MET A 1 -17.51 -7.52 16.87
N ALA A 2 -17.37 -8.84 16.75
CA ALA A 2 -16.25 -9.55 17.36
C ALA A 2 -14.91 -8.97 16.86
N SER A 3 -14.03 -8.61 17.78
CA SER A 3 -12.79 -7.87 17.52
C SER A 3 -11.88 -8.49 16.44
N TYR A 4 -11.88 -9.84 16.31
CA TYR A 4 -11.01 -10.55 15.37
C TYR A 4 -11.38 -10.39 13.88
N LYS A 5 -12.63 -10.06 13.53
CA LYS A 5 -13.07 -9.93 12.13
C LYS A 5 -12.30 -8.84 11.37
N LYS A 6 -12.01 -7.73 12.04
CA LYS A 6 -11.23 -6.63 11.45
C LYS A 6 -9.78 -7.03 11.17
N TYR A 7 -9.17 -7.85 12.03
CA TYR A 7 -7.81 -8.35 11.81
C TYR A 7 -7.76 -9.32 10.62
N ILE A 8 -8.75 -10.22 10.51
CA ILE A 8 -8.89 -11.09 9.34
C ILE A 8 -9.07 -10.26 8.05
N ALA A 9 -9.87 -9.20 8.09
CA ALA A 9 -10.06 -8.32 6.94
C ALA A 9 -8.75 -7.61 6.54
N GLU A 10 -7.94 -7.15 7.51
CA GLU A 10 -6.62 -6.56 7.24
C GLU A 10 -5.65 -7.60 6.65
N ILE A 11 -5.66 -8.86 7.14
CA ILE A 11 -4.85 -9.95 6.56
C ILE A 11 -5.24 -10.19 5.11
N ILE A 12 -6.54 -10.39 4.84
CA ILE A 12 -7.04 -10.72 3.50
C ILE A 12 -6.80 -9.56 2.53
N GLY A 13 -7.12 -8.33 2.93
CA GLY A 13 -6.95 -7.15 2.07
C GLY A 13 -5.49 -6.87 1.75
N THR A 14 -4.60 -6.97 2.74
CA THR A 14 -3.16 -6.81 2.51
C THR A 14 -2.59 -7.96 1.66
N PHE A 15 -3.02 -9.20 1.92
CA PHE A 15 -2.67 -10.34 1.07
C PHE A 15 -3.08 -10.08 -0.40
N ALA A 16 -4.34 -9.75 -0.64
CA ALA A 16 -4.86 -9.54 -2.00
C ALA A 16 -4.12 -8.41 -2.72
N MET A 17 -3.88 -7.29 -2.03
CA MET A 17 -3.15 -6.14 -2.57
C MET A 17 -1.71 -6.52 -2.95
N VAL A 18 -0.96 -7.14 -2.05
CA VAL A 18 0.44 -7.53 -2.30
C VAL A 18 0.48 -8.65 -3.36
N PHE A 19 -0.35 -9.67 -3.25
CA PHE A 19 -0.39 -10.79 -4.21
C PHE A 19 -0.67 -10.32 -5.63
N CYS A 20 -1.72 -9.56 -5.85
CA CYS A 20 -2.09 -9.08 -7.19
C CYS A 20 -1.08 -8.07 -7.72
N GLY A 21 -0.69 -7.09 -6.91
CA GLY A 21 0.18 -6.00 -7.35
C GLY A 21 1.61 -6.47 -7.67
N THR A 22 2.26 -7.19 -6.74
CA THR A 22 3.61 -7.74 -7.00
C THR A 22 3.55 -8.90 -8.00
N GLY A 23 2.48 -9.69 -7.98
CA GLY A 23 2.23 -10.73 -8.99
C GLY A 23 2.15 -10.16 -10.41
N ALA A 24 1.47 -9.03 -10.60
CA ALA A 24 1.43 -8.36 -11.91
C ALA A 24 2.83 -7.91 -12.36
N ILE A 25 3.69 -7.42 -11.45
CA ILE A 25 5.08 -7.08 -11.77
C ILE A 25 5.85 -8.33 -12.21
N ILE A 26 5.75 -9.42 -11.45
CA ILE A 26 6.42 -10.69 -11.76
C ILE A 26 6.00 -11.22 -13.13
N VAL A 27 4.70 -11.30 -13.38
CA VAL A 27 4.18 -11.80 -14.67
C VAL A 27 4.59 -10.90 -15.82
N ASN A 28 4.56 -9.58 -15.63
CA ASN A 28 5.02 -8.63 -16.65
C ASN A 28 6.50 -8.83 -17.00
N GLN A 29 7.35 -9.06 -16.00
CA GLN A 29 8.77 -9.38 -16.22
C GLN A 29 8.96 -10.70 -16.97
N GLN A 30 8.27 -11.77 -16.55
CA GLN A 30 8.42 -13.09 -17.15
C GLN A 30 7.85 -13.19 -18.58
N THR A 31 6.88 -12.36 -18.91
CA THR A 31 6.23 -12.34 -20.23
C THR A 31 6.75 -11.25 -21.15
N ASN A 32 7.88 -10.61 -20.80
CA ASN A 32 8.47 -9.52 -21.57
C ASN A 32 7.50 -8.37 -21.87
N GLY A 33 6.70 -8.00 -20.87
CA GLY A 33 5.87 -6.81 -20.93
C GLY A 33 4.42 -7.03 -21.41
N VAL A 34 3.89 -8.25 -21.44
CA VAL A 34 2.50 -8.52 -21.89
C VAL A 34 1.46 -7.76 -21.07
N ILE A 35 1.67 -7.60 -19.75
CA ILE A 35 0.75 -6.82 -18.90
C ILE A 35 0.92 -5.32 -19.13
N THR A 36 2.07 -4.88 -19.59
CA THR A 36 2.54 -3.49 -19.68
C THR A 36 2.67 -2.79 -18.33
N HIS A 37 3.43 -1.71 -18.26
CA HIS A 37 3.50 -0.88 -17.05
C HIS A 37 2.13 -0.31 -16.66
N ALA A 38 1.33 0.09 -17.66
CA ALA A 38 -0.03 0.58 -17.43
C ALA A 38 -0.93 -0.49 -16.80
N GLY A 39 -0.85 -1.73 -17.26
CA GLY A 39 -1.60 -2.84 -16.67
C GLY A 39 -1.18 -3.16 -15.24
N VAL A 40 0.12 -3.08 -14.93
CA VAL A 40 0.62 -3.22 -13.54
C VAL A 40 0.04 -2.13 -12.65
N ALA A 41 0.09 -0.86 -13.08
CA ALA A 41 -0.47 0.26 -12.32
C ALA A 41 -1.98 0.13 -12.13
N CYS A 42 -2.72 -0.27 -13.18
CA CYS A 42 -4.15 -0.58 -13.08
C CYS A 42 -4.43 -1.70 -12.07
N THR A 43 -3.62 -2.76 -12.06
CA THR A 43 -3.78 -3.87 -11.10
C THR A 43 -3.66 -3.36 -9.66
N TRP A 44 -2.65 -2.52 -9.36
CA TRP A 44 -2.48 -1.92 -8.03
C TRP A 44 -3.70 -1.10 -7.61
N GLY A 45 -4.15 -0.17 -8.45
CA GLY A 45 -5.29 0.70 -8.11
C GLY A 45 -6.60 -0.07 -7.98
N LEU A 46 -6.89 -0.98 -8.91
CA LEU A 46 -8.15 -1.73 -8.94
C LEU A 46 -8.25 -2.73 -7.79
N ILE A 47 -7.15 -3.42 -7.40
CA ILE A 47 -7.21 -4.33 -6.24
C ILE A 47 -7.42 -3.56 -4.95
N VAL A 48 -6.79 -2.40 -4.77
CA VAL A 48 -7.02 -1.54 -3.61
C VAL A 48 -8.48 -1.09 -3.57
N ALA A 49 -9.03 -0.59 -4.69
CA ALA A 49 -10.44 -0.18 -4.77
C ALA A 49 -11.39 -1.34 -4.41
N ALA A 50 -11.18 -2.52 -5.00
CA ALA A 50 -12.00 -3.70 -4.75
C ALA A 50 -11.98 -4.12 -3.27
N MET A 51 -10.80 -4.14 -2.65
CA MET A 51 -10.67 -4.52 -1.25
C MET A 51 -11.24 -3.47 -0.30
N ILE A 52 -11.18 -2.18 -0.62
CA ILE A 52 -11.86 -1.13 0.15
C ILE A 52 -13.37 -1.33 0.13
N TYR A 53 -13.97 -1.59 -1.04
CA TYR A 53 -15.40 -1.86 -1.12
C TYR A 53 -15.82 -3.16 -0.43
N ALA A 54 -14.99 -4.21 -0.51
CA ALA A 54 -15.30 -5.50 0.10
C ALA A 54 -15.15 -5.50 1.62
N LEU A 55 -14.13 -4.84 2.17
CA LEU A 55 -13.68 -5.00 3.55
C LEU A 55 -13.74 -3.70 4.38
N GLY A 56 -13.99 -2.56 3.75
CA GLY A 56 -13.98 -1.24 4.41
C GLY A 56 -14.93 -1.15 5.60
N ASN A 57 -16.12 -1.71 5.49
CA ASN A 57 -17.12 -1.73 6.57
C ASN A 57 -16.73 -2.67 7.73
N ILE A 58 -15.71 -3.53 7.55
CA ILE A 58 -15.26 -4.51 8.56
C ILE A 58 -14.08 -3.98 9.34
N SER A 59 -13.04 -3.49 8.67
CA SER A 59 -11.79 -3.05 9.29
C SER A 59 -11.46 -1.57 9.09
N GLY A 60 -12.14 -0.88 8.20
CA GLY A 60 -11.72 0.42 7.68
C GLY A 60 -10.75 0.31 6.51
N ALA A 61 -10.36 -0.92 6.13
CA ALA A 61 -9.51 -1.23 4.96
C ALA A 61 -8.20 -0.41 4.94
N HIS A 62 -7.44 -0.47 6.02
CA HIS A 62 -6.16 0.24 6.09
C HIS A 62 -5.11 -0.39 5.19
N PHE A 63 -4.90 -1.72 5.29
CA PHE A 63 -3.95 -2.53 4.51
C PHE A 63 -2.52 -1.98 4.45
N ASN A 64 -2.19 -1.01 5.30
CA ASN A 64 -0.97 -0.21 5.23
C ASN A 64 -0.63 0.38 6.61
N PRO A 65 0.57 0.11 7.17
CA PRO A 65 0.99 0.68 8.44
C PRO A 65 1.04 2.22 8.44
N ALA A 66 1.47 2.85 7.34
CA ALA A 66 1.53 4.31 7.25
C ALA A 66 0.12 4.93 7.28
N VAL A 67 -0.86 4.30 6.66
CA VAL A 67 -2.28 4.69 6.73
C VAL A 67 -2.82 4.49 8.15
N THR A 68 -2.51 3.35 8.79
CA THR A 68 -2.93 3.07 10.18
C THR A 68 -2.42 4.13 11.15
N ILE A 69 -1.14 4.51 11.03
CA ILE A 69 -0.54 5.60 11.81
C ILE A 69 -1.16 6.95 11.46
N GLY A 70 -1.46 7.21 10.18
CA GLY A 70 -2.15 8.42 9.74
C GLY A 70 -3.52 8.58 10.40
N PHE A 71 -4.36 7.55 10.41
CA PHE A 71 -5.64 7.59 11.12
C PHE A 71 -5.49 7.81 12.63
N TRP A 72 -4.47 7.21 13.25
CA TRP A 72 -4.17 7.48 14.66
C TRP A 72 -3.76 8.94 14.89
N LEU A 73 -2.86 9.50 14.08
CA LEU A 73 -2.47 10.91 14.16
C LEU A 73 -3.66 11.86 13.94
N ALA A 74 -4.62 11.46 13.12
CA ALA A 74 -5.87 12.17 12.91
C ALA A 74 -6.87 12.03 14.08
N LYS A 75 -6.56 11.23 15.12
CA LYS A 75 -7.46 10.84 16.22
C LYS A 75 -8.71 10.08 15.75
N ALA A 76 -8.66 9.47 14.58
CA ALA A 76 -9.74 8.66 14.00
C ALA A 76 -9.54 7.16 14.24
N PHE A 77 -8.45 6.75 14.90
CA PHE A 77 -8.14 5.36 15.19
C PHE A 77 -7.47 5.21 16.57
N PRO A 78 -7.85 4.21 17.39
CA PRO A 78 -7.33 4.06 18.74
C PRO A 78 -5.92 3.46 18.75
N ALA A 79 -5.01 4.02 19.57
CA ALA A 79 -3.61 3.59 19.67
C ALA A 79 -3.43 2.08 19.97
N LYS A 80 -4.30 1.52 20.80
CA LYS A 80 -4.26 0.09 21.18
C LYS A 80 -4.46 -0.88 20.00
N GLU A 81 -5.04 -0.39 18.90
CA GLU A 81 -5.31 -1.18 17.70
C GLU A 81 -4.18 -1.11 16.66
N ILE A 82 -3.22 -0.20 16.82
CA ILE A 82 -2.11 -0.02 15.86
C ILE A 82 -1.33 -1.34 15.69
N LEU A 83 -0.83 -1.88 16.80
CA LEU A 83 0.01 -3.09 16.75
C LEU A 83 -0.75 -4.30 16.17
N PRO A 84 -1.99 -4.63 16.60
CA PRO A 84 -2.77 -5.70 15.98
C PRO A 84 -2.99 -5.51 14.48
N TYR A 85 -3.25 -4.28 14.00
CA TYR A 85 -3.40 -4.00 12.56
C TYR A 85 -2.10 -4.21 11.80
N VAL A 86 -0.99 -3.64 12.29
CA VAL A 86 0.33 -3.78 11.64
C VAL A 86 0.75 -5.25 11.57
N LEU A 87 0.52 -6.03 12.62
CA LEU A 87 0.79 -7.48 12.60
C LEU A 87 -0.10 -8.22 11.59
N SER A 88 -1.40 -7.88 11.51
CA SER A 88 -2.31 -8.45 10.52
C SER A 88 -1.87 -8.13 9.09
N GLN A 89 -1.49 -6.89 8.83
CA GLN A 89 -0.96 -6.44 7.54
C GLN A 89 0.35 -7.15 7.19
N ALA A 90 1.24 -7.33 8.16
CA ALA A 90 2.48 -8.08 7.98
C ALA A 90 2.19 -9.54 7.58
N ILE A 91 1.30 -10.23 8.32
CA ILE A 91 0.91 -11.61 8.00
C ILE A 91 0.40 -11.70 6.56
N GLY A 92 -0.54 -10.83 6.16
CA GLY A 92 -1.08 -10.81 4.80
C GLY A 92 -0.01 -10.63 3.74
N ALA A 93 0.89 -9.64 3.92
CA ALA A 93 1.97 -9.33 2.99
C ALA A 93 2.99 -10.47 2.86
N PHE A 94 3.44 -11.04 3.98
CA PHE A 94 4.39 -12.14 3.98
C PHE A 94 3.80 -13.41 3.36
N VAL A 95 2.55 -13.77 3.68
CA VAL A 95 1.88 -14.91 3.04
C VAL A 95 1.76 -14.71 1.54
N ALA A 96 1.42 -13.50 1.07
CA ALA A 96 1.37 -13.19 -0.36
C ALA A 96 2.74 -13.39 -1.04
N SER A 97 3.80 -12.84 -0.45
CA SER A 97 5.17 -12.97 -1.00
C SER A 97 5.68 -14.41 -0.98
N ILE A 98 5.36 -15.20 0.05
CA ILE A 98 5.71 -16.64 0.11
C ILE A 98 4.97 -17.40 -0.98
N VAL A 99 3.66 -17.16 -1.16
CA VAL A 99 2.88 -17.82 -2.23
C VAL A 99 3.45 -17.46 -3.61
N LEU A 100 3.80 -16.18 -3.84
CA LEU A 100 4.44 -15.76 -5.09
C LEU A 100 5.81 -16.41 -5.30
N ARG A 101 6.62 -16.59 -4.25
CA ARG A 101 7.89 -17.32 -4.34
C ARG A 101 7.68 -18.79 -4.75
N ILE A 102 6.62 -19.43 -4.23
CA ILE A 102 6.28 -20.82 -4.61
C ILE A 102 5.82 -20.88 -6.06
N LEU A 103 4.97 -19.94 -6.51
CA LEU A 103 4.44 -19.90 -7.87
C LEU A 103 5.49 -19.48 -8.90
N PHE A 104 6.42 -18.62 -8.53
CA PHE A 104 7.43 -18.03 -9.41
C PHE A 104 8.84 -18.16 -8.80
N PRO A 105 9.35 -19.39 -8.65
CA PRO A 105 10.59 -19.65 -7.89
C PRO A 105 11.84 -19.01 -8.50
N LEU A 106 11.85 -18.75 -9.80
CA LEU A 106 12.98 -18.17 -10.53
C LEU A 106 12.94 -16.63 -10.60
N ASN A 107 11.88 -16.00 -10.11
CA ASN A 107 11.84 -14.53 -10.11
C ASN A 107 12.74 -13.98 -8.99
N GLU A 108 13.70 -13.15 -9.35
CA GLU A 108 14.72 -12.66 -8.44
C GLU A 108 14.15 -11.70 -7.38
N THR A 109 13.38 -10.71 -7.80
CA THR A 109 12.96 -9.58 -6.97
C THR A 109 11.61 -9.75 -6.28
N LEU A 110 10.76 -10.65 -6.76
CA LEU A 110 9.36 -10.82 -6.30
C LEU A 110 8.54 -9.50 -6.31
N GLY A 111 8.84 -8.60 -7.23
CA GLY A 111 8.18 -7.30 -7.31
C GLY A 111 8.53 -6.36 -6.15
N ALA A 112 9.69 -6.54 -5.51
CA ALA A 112 10.20 -5.65 -4.48
C ALA A 112 10.29 -4.20 -4.97
N SER A 113 10.08 -3.25 -4.07
CA SER A 113 10.30 -1.83 -4.33
C SER A 113 11.79 -1.54 -4.30
N LEU A 114 12.34 -1.10 -5.42
CA LEU A 114 13.76 -0.79 -5.56
C LEU A 114 13.92 0.58 -6.20
N PRO A 115 14.85 1.43 -5.72
CA PRO A 115 15.19 2.67 -6.39
C PRO A 115 15.82 2.36 -7.77
N CYS A 116 15.32 3.01 -8.83
CA CYS A 116 15.86 2.85 -10.17
C CYS A 116 17.05 3.79 -10.46
N GLY A 117 17.26 4.78 -9.60
CA GLY A 117 18.31 5.79 -9.71
C GLY A 117 18.82 6.23 -8.34
N ILE A 118 18.89 7.55 -8.14
CA ILE A 118 19.37 8.12 -6.87
C ILE A 118 18.42 7.77 -5.72
N VAL A 119 18.93 7.12 -4.68
CA VAL A 119 18.13 6.66 -3.52
C VAL A 119 17.34 7.79 -2.87
N MET A 120 17.94 8.99 -2.77
CA MET A 120 17.27 10.17 -2.21
C MET A 120 16.10 10.64 -3.07
N GLN A 121 16.15 10.47 -4.39
CA GLN A 121 15.02 10.73 -5.28
C GLN A 121 13.83 9.83 -4.91
N SER A 122 14.08 8.54 -4.72
CA SER A 122 13.05 7.60 -4.29
C SER A 122 12.49 7.94 -2.91
N PHE A 123 13.34 8.35 -1.97
CA PHE A 123 12.93 8.76 -0.64
C PHE A 123 11.96 9.97 -0.68
N VAL A 124 12.32 11.00 -1.44
CA VAL A 124 11.47 12.20 -1.59
C VAL A 124 10.16 11.86 -2.31
N LEU A 125 10.22 11.05 -3.38
CA LEU A 125 9.01 10.60 -4.08
C LEU A 125 8.09 9.82 -3.15
N GLU A 126 8.57 8.85 -2.40
CA GLU A 126 7.74 8.06 -1.48
C GLU A 126 7.06 8.93 -0.40
N ILE A 127 7.73 10.00 0.06
CA ILE A 127 7.10 10.99 0.95
C ILE A 127 5.93 11.69 0.24
N ILE A 128 6.15 12.18 -0.99
CA ILE A 128 5.13 12.93 -1.75
C ILE A 128 3.95 12.03 -2.12
N LEU A 129 4.21 10.81 -2.61
CA LEU A 129 3.17 9.86 -2.96
C LEU A 129 2.32 9.50 -1.73
N THR A 130 2.96 9.15 -0.63
CA THR A 130 2.19 8.80 0.59
C THR A 130 1.47 10.01 1.18
N PHE A 131 2.00 11.21 1.02
CA PHE A 131 1.31 12.45 1.38
C PHE A 131 -0.01 12.60 0.61
N PHE A 132 0.00 12.48 -0.71
CA PHE A 132 -1.22 12.59 -1.52
C PHE A 132 -2.19 11.43 -1.24
N LEU A 133 -1.69 10.21 -1.12
CA LEU A 133 -2.50 9.06 -0.74
C LEU A 133 -3.23 9.32 0.57
N MET A 134 -2.52 9.74 1.62
CA MET A 134 -3.14 9.97 2.93
C MET A 134 -4.08 11.17 2.93
N LEU A 135 -3.76 12.24 2.21
CA LEU A 135 -4.63 13.39 2.06
C LEU A 135 -5.99 12.98 1.43
N VAL A 136 -5.97 12.22 0.34
CA VAL A 136 -7.19 11.73 -0.30
C VAL A 136 -7.94 10.79 0.62
N ILE A 137 -7.27 9.84 1.29
CA ILE A 137 -7.90 8.97 2.29
C ILE A 137 -8.64 9.79 3.34
N MET A 138 -8.00 10.80 3.92
CA MET A 138 -8.61 11.62 4.96
C MET A 138 -9.81 12.43 4.45
N GLN A 139 -9.75 12.93 3.21
CA GLN A 139 -10.87 13.69 2.63
C GLN A 139 -12.09 12.81 2.37
N VAL A 140 -11.89 11.58 1.84
CA VAL A 140 -13.03 10.71 1.51
C VAL A 140 -13.52 9.89 2.71
N ALA A 141 -12.63 9.46 3.61
CA ALA A 141 -13.00 8.63 4.75
C ALA A 141 -13.54 9.46 5.95
N GLN A 142 -13.18 10.73 6.05
CA GLN A 142 -13.60 11.65 7.11
C GLN A 142 -14.47 12.80 6.56
N GLY A 143 -14.84 12.73 5.30
CA GLY A 143 -15.70 13.68 4.61
C GLY A 143 -17.19 13.38 4.77
N SER A 144 -18.02 13.84 3.82
CA SER A 144 -19.46 13.55 3.81
C SER A 144 -19.72 12.06 3.51
N LYS A 145 -20.94 11.60 3.80
CA LYS A 145 -21.35 10.22 3.51
C LYS A 145 -21.28 9.92 2.01
N GLU A 146 -21.62 10.89 1.18
CA GLU A 146 -21.57 10.79 -0.28
C GLU A 146 -20.13 10.62 -0.78
N GLN A 147 -19.18 11.38 -0.22
CA GLN A 147 -17.74 11.21 -0.49
C GLN A 147 -17.25 9.81 -0.08
N GLY A 148 -17.68 9.33 1.09
CA GLY A 148 -17.34 8.00 1.58
C GLY A 148 -17.81 6.86 0.68
N MET A 149 -18.91 7.04 -0.06
CA MET A 149 -19.39 6.04 -1.03
C MET A 149 -18.40 5.84 -2.20
N PHE A 150 -17.61 6.85 -2.54
CA PHE A 150 -16.61 6.79 -3.59
C PHE A 150 -15.19 6.55 -3.07
N ALA A 151 -15.02 6.26 -1.77
CA ALA A 151 -13.69 6.11 -1.15
C ALA A 151 -12.82 5.06 -1.88
N GLY A 152 -13.37 3.89 -2.19
CA GLY A 152 -12.63 2.85 -2.92
C GLY A 152 -12.12 3.34 -4.27
N LEU A 153 -12.98 4.00 -5.05
CA LEU A 153 -12.61 4.54 -6.36
C LEU A 153 -11.56 5.64 -6.24
N ALA A 154 -11.75 6.60 -5.34
CA ALA A 154 -10.82 7.72 -5.16
C ALA A 154 -9.44 7.25 -4.71
N ILE A 155 -9.37 6.41 -3.67
CA ILE A 155 -8.13 5.90 -3.12
C ILE A 155 -7.42 4.97 -4.11
N GLY A 156 -8.16 4.06 -4.76
CA GLY A 156 -7.60 3.18 -5.78
C GLY A 156 -7.08 3.96 -6.99
N SER A 157 -7.75 5.06 -7.39
CA SER A 157 -7.26 5.93 -8.47
C SER A 157 -5.95 6.64 -8.12
N VAL A 158 -5.79 7.10 -6.88
CA VAL A 158 -4.49 7.66 -6.44
C VAL A 158 -3.39 6.62 -6.54
N VAL A 159 -3.61 5.41 -6.00
CA VAL A 159 -2.63 4.32 -6.09
C VAL A 159 -2.29 3.99 -7.54
N LEU A 160 -3.28 3.94 -8.45
CA LEU A 160 -3.08 3.72 -9.88
C LEU A 160 -2.20 4.80 -10.50
N LEU A 161 -2.58 6.07 -10.30
CA LEU A 161 -1.88 7.20 -10.91
C LEU A 161 -0.43 7.32 -10.42
N GLU A 162 -0.22 7.11 -9.13
CA GLU A 162 1.10 7.15 -8.52
C GLU A 162 1.97 5.97 -8.95
N ALA A 163 1.41 4.76 -9.05
CA ALA A 163 2.11 3.62 -9.61
C ALA A 163 2.44 3.83 -11.09
N MET A 164 1.55 4.48 -11.85
CA MET A 164 1.73 4.74 -13.27
C MET A 164 2.94 5.64 -13.53
N PHE A 165 3.05 6.74 -12.79
CA PHE A 165 4.09 7.72 -13.06
C PHE A 165 5.39 7.47 -12.29
N ALA A 166 5.31 7.09 -11.01
CA ALA A 166 6.45 6.96 -10.12
C ALA A 166 6.96 5.50 -9.97
N GLY A 167 6.16 4.52 -10.37
CA GLY A 167 6.55 3.10 -10.32
C GLY A 167 7.90 2.82 -10.97
N PRO A 168 8.19 3.32 -12.20
CA PRO A 168 9.48 3.13 -12.86
C PRO A 168 10.66 3.81 -12.17
N VAL A 169 10.43 4.73 -11.24
CA VAL A 169 11.47 5.53 -10.57
C VAL A 169 11.78 5.00 -9.18
N CYS A 170 10.74 4.79 -8.35
CA CYS A 170 10.91 4.42 -6.96
C CYS A 170 10.13 3.15 -6.54
N GLY A 171 9.41 2.52 -7.47
CA GLY A 171 8.54 1.39 -7.15
C GLY A 171 7.16 1.78 -6.61
N ALA A 172 6.91 3.08 -6.35
CA ALA A 172 5.66 3.64 -5.84
C ALA A 172 5.02 2.77 -4.75
N SER A 173 5.73 2.63 -3.64
CA SER A 173 5.34 1.74 -2.55
C SER A 173 4.19 2.30 -1.71
N MET A 174 4.39 3.50 -1.15
CA MET A 174 3.47 4.17 -0.22
C MET A 174 3.07 3.32 1.00
N ASN A 175 3.67 2.12 1.14
CA ASN A 175 3.23 1.11 2.10
C ASN A 175 4.42 0.30 2.61
N PRO A 176 4.79 0.41 3.89
CA PRO A 176 5.91 -0.33 4.46
C PRO A 176 5.79 -1.87 4.29
N MET A 177 4.61 -2.46 4.45
CA MET A 177 4.44 -3.92 4.33
C MET A 177 4.47 -4.41 2.89
N ARG A 178 4.00 -3.60 1.93
CA ARG A 178 4.12 -3.87 0.49
C ARG A 178 5.59 -3.96 0.06
N SER A 179 6.48 -3.23 0.72
CA SER A 179 7.92 -3.29 0.41
C SER A 179 8.68 -4.30 1.27
N LEU A 180 8.37 -4.39 2.56
CA LEU A 180 9.06 -5.27 3.50
C LEU A 180 8.98 -6.74 3.09
N ALA A 181 7.78 -7.24 2.82
CA ALA A 181 7.58 -8.67 2.62
C ALA A 181 8.30 -9.21 1.37
N PRO A 182 8.14 -8.64 0.17
CA PRO A 182 8.88 -9.13 -1.00
C PRO A 182 10.39 -8.90 -0.87
N ALA A 183 10.85 -7.81 -0.25
CA ALA A 183 12.26 -7.55 -0.05
C ALA A 183 12.93 -8.62 0.84
N VAL A 184 12.29 -8.99 1.95
CA VAL A 184 12.81 -10.03 2.85
C VAL A 184 12.79 -11.41 2.19
N ILE A 185 11.70 -11.78 1.50
CA ILE A 185 11.56 -13.09 0.85
C ILE A 185 12.49 -13.23 -0.37
N SER A 186 12.78 -12.13 -1.06
CA SER A 186 13.71 -12.13 -2.21
C SER A 186 15.17 -11.89 -1.82
N GLY A 187 15.42 -11.33 -0.64
CA GLY A 187 16.76 -10.96 -0.17
C GLY A 187 17.24 -9.56 -0.59
N HIS A 188 16.39 -8.75 -1.25
CA HIS A 188 16.72 -7.40 -1.72
C HIS A 188 16.38 -6.34 -0.66
N VAL A 189 17.23 -6.18 0.34
CA VAL A 189 16.96 -5.32 1.52
C VAL A 189 17.80 -4.03 1.58
N GLU A 190 18.70 -3.79 0.63
CA GLU A 190 19.72 -2.72 0.69
C GLU A 190 19.12 -1.33 0.87
N HIS A 191 18.00 -1.05 0.23
CA HIS A 191 17.33 0.26 0.26
C HIS A 191 15.98 0.23 0.98
N LEU A 192 15.71 -0.84 1.74
CA LEU A 192 14.42 -1.03 2.41
C LEU A 192 14.09 0.10 3.40
N TRP A 193 15.12 0.74 4.00
CA TRP A 193 14.92 1.87 4.91
C TRP A 193 14.12 3.02 4.30
N VAL A 194 14.25 3.27 2.97
CA VAL A 194 13.47 4.28 2.25
C VAL A 194 11.97 4.02 2.44
N TYR A 195 11.57 2.79 2.15
CA TYR A 195 10.16 2.36 2.14
C TYR A 195 9.59 2.10 3.54
N LEU A 196 10.47 1.93 4.54
CA LEU A 196 10.06 1.80 5.94
C LEU A 196 9.98 3.15 6.66
N SER A 197 10.51 4.24 6.10
CA SER A 197 10.50 5.55 6.76
C SER A 197 9.73 6.62 5.99
N ALA A 198 9.96 6.78 4.69
CA ALA A 198 9.33 7.80 3.88
C ALA A 198 7.78 7.78 3.93
N PRO A 199 7.10 6.62 3.86
CA PRO A 199 5.64 6.58 3.92
C PRO A 199 5.06 7.12 5.22
N PHE A 200 5.71 6.94 6.36
CA PHE A 200 5.23 7.51 7.62
C PHE A 200 5.34 9.04 7.64
N ILE A 201 6.42 9.59 7.07
CA ILE A 201 6.60 11.03 6.95
C ILE A 201 5.52 11.61 6.04
N GLY A 202 5.32 11.02 4.85
CA GLY A 202 4.29 11.44 3.90
C GLY A 202 2.89 11.39 4.51
N SER A 203 2.55 10.28 5.17
CA SER A 203 1.26 10.12 5.87
C SER A 203 1.03 11.20 6.93
N ALA A 204 2.04 11.48 7.76
CA ALA A 204 1.93 12.52 8.78
C ALA A 204 1.70 13.91 8.16
N LEU A 205 2.41 14.26 7.10
CA LEU A 205 2.23 15.53 6.36
C LEU A 205 0.83 15.62 5.73
N GLY A 206 0.32 14.53 5.15
CA GLY A 206 -1.05 14.47 4.60
C GLY A 206 -2.10 14.75 5.66
N VAL A 207 -1.96 14.15 6.85
CA VAL A 207 -2.85 14.41 7.99
C VAL A 207 -2.75 15.86 8.49
N VAL A 208 -1.53 16.43 8.53
CA VAL A 208 -1.34 17.83 8.94
C VAL A 208 -2.08 18.77 7.99
N LEU A 209 -1.88 18.61 6.68
CA LEU A 209 -2.57 19.45 5.69
C LEU A 209 -4.09 19.27 5.77
N TRP A 210 -4.57 18.02 5.87
CA TRP A 210 -6.01 17.77 6.05
C TRP A 210 -6.59 18.52 7.26
N LYS A 211 -5.89 18.54 8.40
CA LYS A 211 -6.32 19.29 9.59
C LYS A 211 -6.36 20.79 9.37
N VAL A 212 -5.43 21.34 8.59
CA VAL A 212 -5.42 22.78 8.26
C VAL A 212 -6.58 23.16 7.34
N MET A 213 -7.01 22.22 6.46
CA MET A 213 -8.09 22.45 5.49
C MET A 213 -9.50 22.19 6.07
N LYS A 214 -9.60 21.60 7.27
CA LYS A 214 -10.87 21.31 7.95
C LYS A 214 -11.34 22.47 8.81
#